data_07432acdda29e2f8f3826a111ea42920
#
_entry.id   07432acdda29e2f8f3826a111ea42920
#
_cell.length_a   1.000
_cell.length_b   1.000
_cell.length_c   1.000
_cell.angle_alpha   90.00
_cell.angle_beta   90.00
_cell.angle_gamma   90.00
#
_symmetry.space_group_name_H-M   'P 1'
#
loop_
_entity.id
_entity.type
_entity.pdbx_description
1 polymer ?
#
loop_
_entity_poly.entity_id
_entity_poly.type
_entity_poly.pdbx_seq_one_letter_code
_entity_poly.pdbx_strand_id
1 'polypeptide(L)'
;MADKQALFSAHSLNVSYGDAPALWDIDFHINEGELVSIVGPNGAGKTTLINTAMRLLPVRSGQLLLRGKDVTKLNATQMCNLDVSIVPEGRLLFGGMTVEENLDMGCYRPFARPLREQTLAKVYDLFPILKERRWQAAGTLSGGQQQMVAFGRALMAHPKLLLIDEPSLGLAPSVTQQVFEAIGQIHASGVSILLIEQNAALALEVAQRAYVIEGGRIVTTGNPKELMTQPHIRQA
;
A
#
# COMPACT_ATOMS: atom_id res chain seq x y z
N MET A 1 -24.14 1.55 -17.24
CA MET A 1 -23.08 0.82 -16.51
C MET A 1 -23.42 0.99 -15.05
N ALA A 2 -23.60 -0.09 -14.27
CA ALA A 2 -23.86 0.04 -12.84
C ALA A 2 -22.70 0.77 -12.19
N ASP A 3 -23.00 1.85 -11.46
CA ASP A 3 -22.04 2.59 -10.67
C ASP A 3 -21.40 1.59 -9.69
N LYS A 4 -20.17 1.14 -9.97
CA LYS A 4 -19.44 0.24 -9.06
C LYS A 4 -19.15 1.06 -7.81
N GLN A 5 -19.82 0.72 -6.73
CA GLN A 5 -19.58 1.35 -5.43
C GLN A 5 -18.08 1.23 -5.10
N ALA A 6 -17.43 2.37 -4.83
CA ALA A 6 -16.01 2.40 -4.48
C ALA A 6 -15.75 1.54 -3.24
N LEU A 7 -14.68 0.73 -3.27
CA LEU A 7 -14.20 -0.01 -2.10
C LEU A 7 -13.71 0.95 -1.02
N PHE A 8 -12.91 1.93 -1.43
CA PHE A 8 -12.36 2.96 -0.54
C PHE A 8 -12.41 4.32 -1.24
N SER A 9 -12.76 5.37 -0.51
CA SER A 9 -12.75 6.73 -1.05
C SER A 9 -12.43 7.78 0.02
N ALA A 10 -11.83 8.87 -0.43
CA ALA A 10 -11.63 10.09 0.33
C ALA A 10 -12.40 11.23 -0.33
N HIS A 11 -13.01 12.09 0.48
CA HIS A 11 -13.79 13.22 0.02
C HIS A 11 -13.38 14.48 0.77
N SER A 12 -12.91 15.48 0.03
CA SER A 12 -12.44 16.79 0.51
C SER A 12 -11.52 16.67 1.73
N LEU A 13 -10.59 15.69 1.67
CA LEU A 13 -9.76 15.28 2.80
C LEU A 13 -8.68 16.32 3.09
N ASN A 14 -8.66 16.84 4.30
CA ASN A 14 -7.63 17.75 4.79
C ASN A 14 -6.90 17.15 5.99
N VAL A 15 -5.56 17.21 5.98
CA VAL A 15 -4.70 16.64 7.01
C VAL A 15 -3.62 17.63 7.40
N SER A 16 -3.27 17.68 8.68
CA SER A 16 -2.21 18.56 9.21
C SER A 16 -1.38 17.84 10.26
N TYR A 17 -0.11 18.21 10.38
CA TYR A 17 0.75 17.87 11.51
C TYR A 17 0.77 19.07 12.48
N GLY A 18 -0.04 18.99 13.55
CA GLY A 18 -0.33 20.16 14.37
C GLY A 18 -0.97 21.26 13.52
N ASP A 19 -0.33 22.44 13.48
CA ASP A 19 -0.80 23.58 12.68
C ASP A 19 -0.27 23.59 11.24
N ALA A 20 0.68 22.71 10.90
CA ALA A 20 1.26 22.63 9.55
C ALA A 20 0.39 21.76 8.63
N PRO A 21 -0.34 22.34 7.66
CA PRO A 21 -1.14 21.56 6.72
C PRO A 21 -0.23 20.74 5.79
N ALA A 22 -0.66 19.51 5.49
CA ALA A 22 0.06 18.60 4.63
C ALA A 22 -0.76 18.10 3.43
N LEU A 23 -2.08 17.98 3.59
CA LEU A 23 -3.00 17.63 2.51
C LEU A 23 -4.17 18.61 2.49
N TRP A 24 -4.58 18.99 1.27
CA TRP A 24 -5.68 19.92 1.04
C TRP A 24 -6.66 19.36 0.01
N ASP A 25 -7.90 19.23 0.41
CA ASP A 25 -9.03 18.94 -0.47
C ASP A 25 -8.76 17.73 -1.37
N ILE A 26 -8.32 16.63 -0.78
CA ILE A 26 -7.98 15.40 -1.49
C ILE A 26 -9.25 14.61 -1.77
N ASP A 27 -9.49 14.35 -3.04
CA ASP A 27 -10.54 13.46 -3.53
C ASP A 27 -9.93 12.32 -4.34
N PHE A 28 -10.15 11.06 -3.90
CA PHE A 28 -9.80 9.88 -4.68
C PHE A 28 -10.68 8.70 -4.30
N HIS A 29 -10.71 7.69 -5.17
CA HIS A 29 -11.39 6.43 -4.86
C HIS A 29 -10.66 5.23 -5.45
N ILE A 30 -10.97 4.05 -4.93
CA ILE A 30 -10.48 2.75 -5.38
C ILE A 30 -11.70 1.84 -5.48
N ASN A 31 -11.88 1.18 -6.62
CA ASN A 31 -12.93 0.18 -6.80
C ASN A 31 -12.47 -1.20 -6.30
N GLU A 32 -13.41 -2.10 -6.05
CA GLU A 32 -13.05 -3.47 -5.68
C GLU A 32 -12.30 -4.17 -6.83
N GLY A 33 -11.17 -4.80 -6.49
CA GLY A 33 -10.29 -5.43 -7.47
C GLY A 33 -9.51 -4.46 -8.36
N GLU A 34 -9.39 -3.17 -7.99
CA GLU A 34 -8.63 -2.18 -8.75
C GLU A 34 -7.22 -1.98 -8.15
N LEU A 35 -6.21 -1.82 -9.02
CA LEU A 35 -4.91 -1.30 -8.67
C LEU A 35 -4.83 0.16 -9.09
N VAL A 36 -4.82 1.04 -8.10
CA VAL A 36 -4.70 2.50 -8.27
C VAL A 36 -3.34 2.94 -7.79
N SER A 37 -2.64 3.78 -8.55
CA SER A 37 -1.41 4.42 -8.08
C SER A 37 -1.62 5.90 -7.77
N ILE A 38 -0.85 6.39 -6.79
CA ILE A 38 -0.69 7.83 -6.53
C ILE A 38 0.79 8.14 -6.66
N VAL A 39 1.13 8.96 -7.62
CA VAL A 39 2.51 9.34 -7.95
C VAL A 39 2.76 10.82 -7.69
N GLY A 40 3.99 11.17 -7.35
CA GLY A 40 4.37 12.55 -7.12
C GLY A 40 5.75 12.66 -6.49
N PRO A 41 6.35 13.86 -6.49
CA PRO A 41 7.69 14.10 -5.96
C PRO A 41 7.76 13.88 -4.44
N ASN A 42 8.99 13.85 -3.92
CA ASN A 42 9.21 13.81 -2.48
C ASN A 42 8.63 15.06 -1.81
N GLY A 43 7.99 14.87 -0.65
CA GLY A 43 7.31 15.95 0.07
C GLY A 43 5.93 16.33 -0.49
N ALA A 44 5.43 15.67 -1.53
CA ALA A 44 4.11 15.96 -2.10
C ALA A 44 2.92 15.57 -1.20
N GLY A 45 3.15 14.84 -0.10
CA GLY A 45 2.11 14.38 0.82
C GLY A 45 1.73 12.91 0.67
N LYS A 46 2.45 12.12 -0.13
CA LYS A 46 2.15 10.70 -0.42
C LYS A 46 2.06 9.84 0.84
N THR A 47 3.13 9.80 1.65
CA THR A 47 3.16 9.05 2.91
C THR A 47 2.13 9.57 3.92
N THR A 48 1.85 10.88 3.92
CA THR A 48 0.77 11.47 4.73
C THR A 48 -0.58 10.89 4.31
N LEU A 49 -0.83 10.79 3.01
CA LEU A 49 -2.09 10.28 2.48
C LEU A 49 -2.31 8.80 2.84
N ILE A 50 -1.31 7.95 2.64
CA ILE A 50 -1.44 6.52 2.95
C ILE A 50 -1.57 6.27 4.47
N ASN A 51 -0.82 7.02 5.29
CA ASN A 51 -0.93 6.94 6.74
C ASN A 51 -2.31 7.43 7.23
N THR A 52 -2.88 8.42 6.56
CA THR A 52 -4.25 8.88 6.85
C THR A 52 -5.29 7.85 6.40
N ALA A 53 -5.11 7.22 5.24
CA ALA A 53 -5.97 6.14 4.76
C ALA A 53 -5.95 4.94 5.73
N MET A 54 -4.78 4.61 6.30
CA MET A 54 -4.65 3.58 7.34
C MET A 54 -5.08 4.04 8.73
N ARG A 55 -5.48 5.30 8.90
CA ARG A 55 -5.85 5.92 10.19
C ARG A 55 -4.71 5.94 11.22
N LEU A 56 -3.46 6.00 10.76
CA LEU A 56 -2.27 6.30 11.57
C LEU A 56 -2.15 7.80 11.84
N LEU A 57 -2.73 8.65 10.96
CA LEU A 57 -2.85 10.09 11.13
C LEU A 57 -4.32 10.51 11.22
N PRO A 58 -4.65 11.49 12.06
CA PRO A 58 -6.02 12.00 12.16
C PRO A 58 -6.40 12.83 10.92
N VAL A 59 -7.68 12.83 10.58
CA VAL A 59 -8.28 13.71 9.59
C VAL A 59 -8.67 15.03 10.27
N ARG A 60 -8.30 16.17 9.67
CA ARG A 60 -8.72 17.50 10.15
C ARG A 60 -10.14 17.82 9.69
N SER A 61 -10.43 17.58 8.42
CA SER A 61 -11.76 17.70 7.83
C SER A 61 -11.87 16.83 6.57
N GLY A 62 -13.10 16.61 6.10
CA GLY A 62 -13.39 15.68 5.02
C GLY A 62 -13.79 14.31 5.54
N GLN A 63 -13.86 13.34 4.65
CA GLN A 63 -14.40 12.02 4.96
C GLN A 63 -13.61 10.89 4.29
N LEU A 64 -13.45 9.77 4.99
CA LEU A 64 -12.97 8.50 4.46
C LEU A 64 -14.09 7.47 4.51
N LEU A 65 -14.35 6.82 3.39
CA LEU A 65 -15.35 5.75 3.30
C LEU A 65 -14.70 4.43 2.91
N LEU A 66 -15.09 3.35 3.56
CA LEU A 66 -14.76 1.97 3.18
C LEU A 66 -16.06 1.20 2.95
N ARG A 67 -16.27 0.71 1.72
CA ARG A 67 -17.53 0.07 1.30
C ARG A 67 -18.77 0.92 1.64
N GLY A 68 -18.65 2.24 1.43
CA GLY A 68 -19.70 3.21 1.72
C GLY A 68 -19.91 3.53 3.21
N LYS A 69 -19.16 2.91 4.12
CA LYS A 69 -19.22 3.20 5.56
C LYS A 69 -18.18 4.23 5.96
N ASP A 70 -18.56 5.19 6.76
CA ASP A 70 -17.65 6.20 7.29
C ASP A 70 -16.64 5.57 8.27
N VAL A 71 -15.35 5.67 7.92
CA VAL A 71 -14.22 5.19 8.70
C VAL A 71 -13.34 6.34 9.21
N THR A 72 -13.78 7.58 9.02
CA THR A 72 -13.00 8.79 9.33
C THR A 72 -12.56 8.90 10.79
N LYS A 73 -13.33 8.32 11.72
CA LYS A 73 -13.05 8.36 13.17
C LYS A 73 -12.47 7.06 13.73
N LEU A 74 -12.26 6.06 12.90
CA LEU A 74 -11.65 4.81 13.33
C LEU A 74 -10.16 5.00 13.64
N ASN A 75 -9.56 4.02 14.30
CA ASN A 75 -8.11 3.91 14.47
C ASN A 75 -7.52 2.82 13.56
N ALA A 76 -6.18 2.74 13.48
CA ALA A 76 -5.49 1.78 12.62
C ALA A 76 -5.85 0.31 12.91
N THR A 77 -6.01 -0.05 14.19
CA THR A 77 -6.43 -1.42 14.57
C THR A 77 -7.81 -1.76 14.02
N GLN A 78 -8.74 -0.79 14.07
CA GLN A 78 -10.07 -0.98 13.51
C GLN A 78 -10.04 -1.07 11.98
N MET A 79 -9.16 -0.31 11.30
CA MET A 79 -8.94 -0.45 9.85
C MET A 79 -8.42 -1.84 9.49
N CYS A 80 -7.43 -2.35 10.25
CA CYS A 80 -6.98 -3.73 10.06
C CYS A 80 -8.13 -4.74 10.19
N ASN A 81 -9.04 -4.56 11.17
CA ASN A 81 -10.20 -5.44 11.36
C ASN A 81 -11.24 -5.35 10.21
N LEU A 82 -11.13 -4.35 9.34
CA LEU A 82 -11.94 -4.17 8.14
C LEU A 82 -11.21 -4.62 6.86
N ASP A 83 -10.25 -5.53 6.98
CA ASP A 83 -9.49 -6.13 5.88
C ASP A 83 -8.58 -5.14 5.13
N VAL A 84 -8.12 -4.08 5.80
CA VAL A 84 -7.11 -3.15 5.26
C VAL A 84 -5.76 -3.49 5.87
N SER A 85 -4.72 -3.63 5.03
CA SER A 85 -3.33 -3.83 5.46
C SER A 85 -2.42 -2.83 4.77
N ILE A 86 -1.24 -2.62 5.35
CA ILE A 86 -0.23 -1.71 4.81
C ILE A 86 1.14 -2.39 4.71
N VAL A 87 1.83 -2.15 3.60
CA VAL A 87 3.28 -2.32 3.46
C VAL A 87 3.88 -0.92 3.61
N PRO A 88 4.45 -0.59 4.76
CA PRO A 88 4.94 0.75 5.03
C PRO A 88 6.28 1.04 4.34
N GLU A 89 6.58 2.31 4.11
CA GLU A 89 7.93 2.77 3.83
C GLU A 89 8.90 2.29 4.94
N GLY A 90 10.14 1.94 4.56
CA GLY A 90 11.15 1.52 5.53
C GLY A 90 10.92 0.13 6.14
N ARG A 91 9.95 -0.66 5.63
CA ARG A 91 9.71 -2.10 5.96
C ARG A 91 9.21 -2.36 7.37
N LEU A 92 9.70 -1.65 8.38
CA LEU A 92 9.34 -1.71 9.80
C LEU A 92 9.26 -3.16 10.33
N LEU A 93 10.31 -3.95 10.10
CA LEU A 93 10.41 -5.33 10.57
C LEU A 93 10.86 -5.40 12.03
N PHE A 94 10.47 -6.47 12.70
CA PHE A 94 11.03 -6.87 13.98
C PHE A 94 12.38 -7.56 13.72
N GLY A 95 13.47 -6.80 13.67
CA GLY A 95 14.78 -7.26 13.21
C GLY A 95 15.38 -8.41 14.01
N GLY A 96 15.07 -8.50 15.31
CA GLY A 96 15.48 -9.59 16.19
C GLY A 96 14.65 -10.88 16.06
N MET A 97 13.48 -10.81 15.42
CA MET A 97 12.63 -11.96 15.16
C MET A 97 13.03 -12.63 13.84
N THR A 98 12.76 -13.92 13.72
CA THR A 98 12.92 -14.66 12.47
C THR A 98 12.00 -14.17 11.38
N VAL A 99 12.24 -14.59 10.14
CA VAL A 99 11.35 -14.34 8.99
C VAL A 99 9.94 -14.86 9.30
N GLU A 100 9.81 -16.13 9.73
CA GLU A 100 8.51 -16.75 10.00
C GLU A 100 7.77 -16.06 11.14
N GLU A 101 8.45 -15.68 12.22
CA GLU A 101 7.83 -14.90 13.31
C GLU A 101 7.34 -13.52 12.83
N ASN A 102 8.09 -12.83 11.95
CA ASN A 102 7.62 -11.59 11.34
C ASN A 102 6.36 -11.81 10.49
N LEU A 103 6.29 -12.90 9.73
CA LEU A 103 5.10 -13.26 8.96
C LEU A 103 3.91 -13.54 9.89
N ASP A 104 4.13 -14.29 10.96
CA ASP A 104 3.11 -14.64 11.96
C ASP A 104 2.50 -13.42 12.63
N MET A 105 3.27 -12.34 12.83
CA MET A 105 2.74 -11.07 13.32
C MET A 105 1.64 -10.49 12.43
N GLY A 106 1.58 -10.85 11.14
CA GLY A 106 0.47 -10.50 10.25
C GLY A 106 -0.83 -11.24 10.57
N CYS A 107 -0.76 -12.42 11.19
CA CYS A 107 -1.92 -13.27 11.53
C CYS A 107 -2.56 -12.94 12.88
N TYR A 108 -2.33 -11.77 13.48
CA TYR A 108 -2.84 -11.46 14.83
C TYR A 108 -4.37 -11.42 14.91
N ARG A 109 -5.06 -11.19 13.79
CA ARG A 109 -6.53 -11.14 13.73
C ARG A 109 -7.15 -12.54 13.93
N PRO A 110 -8.24 -12.65 14.71
CA PRO A 110 -8.93 -13.94 14.90
C PRO A 110 -9.33 -14.62 13.59
N PHE A 111 -9.74 -13.86 12.59
CA PHE A 111 -10.12 -14.37 11.26
C PHE A 111 -8.91 -14.89 10.47
N ALA A 112 -7.75 -14.28 10.56
CA ALA A 112 -6.56 -14.66 9.81
C ALA A 112 -5.87 -15.91 10.39
N ARG A 113 -5.94 -16.10 11.71
CA ARG A 113 -5.27 -17.22 12.41
C ARG A 113 -5.62 -18.62 11.85
N PRO A 114 -6.89 -18.98 11.60
CA PRO A 114 -7.22 -20.28 11.04
C PRO A 114 -6.67 -20.50 9.62
N LEU A 115 -6.38 -19.42 8.90
CA LEU A 115 -5.89 -19.44 7.53
C LEU A 115 -4.35 -19.36 7.44
N ARG A 116 -3.66 -19.33 8.59
CA ARG A 116 -2.20 -19.13 8.68
C ARG A 116 -1.43 -20.04 7.73
N GLU A 117 -1.59 -21.35 7.83
CA GLU A 117 -0.82 -22.31 7.04
C GLU A 117 -1.08 -22.14 5.54
N GLN A 118 -2.33 -21.92 5.15
CA GLN A 118 -2.71 -21.70 3.75
C GLN A 118 -2.08 -20.39 3.22
N THR A 119 -2.12 -19.32 4.03
CA THR A 119 -1.59 -18.03 3.60
C THR A 119 -0.08 -18.03 3.59
N LEU A 120 0.55 -18.69 4.58
CA LEU A 120 2.01 -18.85 4.63
C LEU A 120 2.53 -19.60 3.40
N ALA A 121 1.82 -20.66 2.97
CA ALA A 121 2.18 -21.36 1.74
C ALA A 121 2.15 -20.42 0.53
N LYS A 122 1.08 -19.60 0.36
CA LYS A 122 0.98 -18.62 -0.72
C LYS A 122 2.08 -17.54 -0.65
N VAL A 123 2.45 -17.09 0.55
CA VAL A 123 3.55 -16.14 0.74
C VAL A 123 4.89 -16.77 0.31
N TYR A 124 5.11 -18.04 0.64
CA TYR A 124 6.31 -18.76 0.22
C TYR A 124 6.34 -19.09 -1.28
N ASP A 125 5.18 -19.31 -1.90
CA ASP A 125 5.08 -19.47 -3.37
C ASP A 125 5.41 -18.13 -4.06
N LEU A 126 4.94 -17.00 -3.51
CA LEU A 126 5.22 -15.67 -4.02
C LEU A 126 6.69 -15.25 -3.81
N PHE A 127 7.25 -15.62 -2.65
CA PHE A 127 8.63 -15.28 -2.23
C PHE A 127 9.38 -16.52 -1.72
N PRO A 128 9.86 -17.43 -2.61
CA PRO A 128 10.48 -18.69 -2.20
C PRO A 128 11.67 -18.53 -1.23
N ILE A 129 12.44 -17.45 -1.38
CA ILE A 129 13.57 -17.13 -0.51
C ILE A 129 13.17 -16.99 0.97
N LEU A 130 11.92 -16.57 1.25
CA LEU A 130 11.45 -16.46 2.63
C LEU A 130 11.27 -17.82 3.29
N LYS A 131 10.89 -18.86 2.53
CA LYS A 131 10.83 -20.24 3.00
C LYS A 131 12.22 -20.80 3.33
N GLU A 132 13.17 -20.55 2.44
CA GLU A 132 14.56 -20.98 2.63
C GLU A 132 15.19 -20.36 3.89
N ARG A 133 14.86 -19.11 4.16
CA ARG A 133 15.41 -18.31 5.25
C ARG A 133 14.48 -18.13 6.44
N ARG A 134 13.45 -18.96 6.55
CA ARG A 134 12.37 -18.79 7.55
C ARG A 134 12.86 -18.66 8.99
N TRP A 135 13.96 -19.32 9.35
CA TRP A 135 14.55 -19.29 10.68
C TRP A 135 15.64 -18.22 10.87
N GLN A 136 15.97 -17.48 9.81
CA GLN A 136 16.96 -16.40 9.89
C GLN A 136 16.33 -15.15 10.50
N ALA A 137 17.11 -14.43 11.33
CA ALA A 137 16.70 -13.14 11.89
C ALA A 137 16.47 -12.12 10.76
N ALA A 138 15.30 -11.49 10.71
CA ALA A 138 14.89 -10.61 9.62
C ALA A 138 15.83 -9.40 9.44
N GLY A 139 16.43 -8.91 10.51
CA GLY A 139 17.39 -7.81 10.47
C GLY A 139 18.68 -8.12 9.71
N THR A 140 19.02 -9.41 9.51
CA THR A 140 20.24 -9.85 8.80
C THR A 140 20.03 -10.11 7.30
N LEU A 141 18.79 -9.95 6.81
CA LEU A 141 18.45 -10.11 5.41
C LEU A 141 18.91 -8.90 4.59
N SER A 142 19.09 -9.11 3.27
CA SER A 142 19.26 -7.98 2.34
C SER A 142 18.01 -7.07 2.31
N GLY A 143 18.18 -5.80 1.90
CA GLY A 143 17.08 -4.86 1.83
C GLY A 143 15.89 -5.36 0.99
N GLY A 144 16.15 -6.03 -0.12
CA GLY A 144 15.09 -6.63 -0.95
C GLY A 144 14.39 -7.79 -0.26
N GLN A 145 15.12 -8.68 0.42
CA GLN A 145 14.53 -9.76 1.19
C GLN A 145 13.67 -9.22 2.35
N GLN A 146 14.13 -8.17 3.03
CA GLN A 146 13.35 -7.48 4.05
C GLN A 146 12.05 -6.90 3.48
N GLN A 147 12.10 -6.35 2.26
CA GLN A 147 10.91 -5.85 1.59
C GLN A 147 9.91 -6.99 1.33
N MET A 148 10.38 -8.15 0.87
CA MET A 148 9.55 -9.34 0.68
C MET A 148 8.90 -9.81 2.00
N VAL A 149 9.63 -9.75 3.14
CA VAL A 149 9.07 -10.06 4.46
C VAL A 149 7.96 -9.07 4.82
N ALA A 150 8.13 -7.77 4.54
CA ALA A 150 7.10 -6.75 4.80
C ALA A 150 5.83 -7.02 3.99
N PHE A 151 5.97 -7.37 2.69
CA PHE A 151 4.84 -7.81 1.86
C PHE A 151 4.18 -9.07 2.42
N GLY A 152 4.97 -10.10 2.71
CA GLY A 152 4.47 -11.34 3.28
C GLY A 152 3.67 -11.10 4.56
N ARG A 153 4.21 -10.31 5.49
CA ARG A 153 3.53 -9.95 6.75
C ARG A 153 2.18 -9.24 6.49
N ALA A 154 2.13 -8.32 5.53
CA ALA A 154 0.89 -7.64 5.19
C ALA A 154 -0.15 -8.59 4.59
N LEU A 155 0.28 -9.55 3.75
CA LEU A 155 -0.58 -10.57 3.15
C LEU A 155 -1.12 -11.59 4.15
N MET A 156 -0.36 -11.90 5.22
CA MET A 156 -0.79 -12.79 6.29
C MET A 156 -2.05 -12.29 7.01
N ALA A 157 -2.37 -11.01 6.92
CA ALA A 157 -3.62 -10.43 7.44
C ALA A 157 -4.85 -10.72 6.55
N HIS A 158 -4.71 -11.38 5.40
CA HIS A 158 -5.79 -11.62 4.43
C HIS A 158 -6.53 -10.34 3.99
N PRO A 159 -5.80 -9.32 3.47
CA PRO A 159 -6.40 -8.04 3.14
C PRO A 159 -7.32 -8.12 1.92
N LYS A 160 -8.36 -7.28 1.91
CA LYS A 160 -9.15 -6.93 0.72
C LYS A 160 -8.64 -5.63 0.08
N LEU A 161 -8.02 -4.77 0.88
CA LEU A 161 -7.32 -3.57 0.44
C LEU A 161 -5.90 -3.58 1.00
N LEU A 162 -4.91 -3.55 0.11
CA LEU A 162 -3.49 -3.44 0.46
C LEU A 162 -2.99 -2.04 0.09
N LEU A 163 -2.53 -1.32 1.09
CA LEU A 163 -1.86 -0.03 0.93
C LEU A 163 -0.36 -0.28 0.85
N ILE A 164 0.34 0.30 -0.13
CA ILE A 164 1.77 0.08 -0.37
C ILE A 164 2.46 1.43 -0.50
N ASP A 165 3.42 1.70 0.38
CA ASP A 165 4.14 2.97 0.44
C ASP A 165 5.59 2.81 -0.03
N GLU A 166 5.89 3.39 -1.19
CA GLU A 166 7.21 3.47 -1.83
C GLU A 166 8.01 2.14 -1.80
N PRO A 167 7.44 1.05 -2.34
CA PRO A 167 8.05 -0.28 -2.23
C PRO A 167 9.40 -0.42 -2.95
N SER A 168 9.72 0.44 -3.90
CA SER A 168 10.97 0.41 -4.66
C SER A 168 12.13 1.15 -4.00
N LEU A 169 11.86 1.95 -2.96
CA LEU A 169 12.85 2.85 -2.36
C LEU A 169 14.07 2.10 -1.83
N GLY A 170 15.25 2.48 -2.33
CA GLY A 170 16.54 1.91 -1.89
C GLY A 170 16.77 0.45 -2.30
N LEU A 171 16.04 -0.05 -3.31
CA LEU A 171 16.24 -1.39 -3.87
C LEU A 171 17.08 -1.36 -5.15
N ALA A 172 17.80 -2.45 -5.38
CA ALA A 172 18.48 -2.67 -6.66
C ALA A 172 17.44 -2.92 -7.78
N PRO A 173 17.72 -2.54 -9.05
CA PRO A 173 16.76 -2.65 -10.15
C PRO A 173 16.14 -4.05 -10.32
N SER A 174 16.93 -5.11 -10.19
CA SER A 174 16.45 -6.49 -10.32
C SER A 174 15.49 -6.89 -9.18
N VAL A 175 15.69 -6.34 -7.99
CA VAL A 175 14.80 -6.59 -6.84
C VAL A 175 13.51 -5.75 -6.97
N THR A 176 13.63 -4.51 -7.46
CA THR A 176 12.48 -3.67 -7.77
C THR A 176 11.54 -4.39 -8.74
N GLN A 177 12.09 -4.97 -9.82
CA GLN A 177 11.29 -5.73 -10.77
C GLN A 177 10.55 -6.90 -10.09
N GLN A 178 11.23 -7.70 -9.27
CA GLN A 178 10.60 -8.80 -8.53
C GLN A 178 9.47 -8.32 -7.61
N VAL A 179 9.64 -7.17 -6.95
CA VAL A 179 8.60 -6.58 -6.08
C VAL A 179 7.39 -6.15 -6.91
N PHE A 180 7.58 -5.52 -8.08
CA PHE A 180 6.47 -5.12 -8.95
C PHE A 180 5.76 -6.30 -9.60
N GLU A 181 6.49 -7.36 -9.98
CA GLU A 181 5.91 -8.63 -10.42
C GLU A 181 5.03 -9.25 -9.32
N ALA A 182 5.51 -9.23 -8.05
CA ALA A 182 4.72 -9.70 -6.91
C ALA A 182 3.46 -8.83 -6.68
N ILE A 183 3.55 -7.51 -6.81
CA ILE A 183 2.37 -6.62 -6.74
C ILE A 183 1.33 -7.01 -7.80
N GLY A 184 1.77 -7.29 -9.04
CA GLY A 184 0.89 -7.77 -10.12
C GLY A 184 0.21 -9.10 -9.77
N GLN A 185 0.94 -10.06 -9.20
CA GLN A 185 0.38 -11.36 -8.77
C GLN A 185 -0.61 -11.21 -7.60
N ILE A 186 -0.31 -10.34 -6.63
CA ILE A 186 -1.20 -10.03 -5.51
C ILE A 186 -2.51 -9.41 -6.06
N HIS A 187 -2.41 -8.45 -6.96
CA HIS A 187 -3.58 -7.86 -7.61
C HIS A 187 -4.40 -8.90 -8.40
N ALA A 188 -3.74 -9.75 -9.19
CA ALA A 188 -4.38 -10.82 -9.95
C ALA A 188 -5.10 -11.85 -9.05
N SER A 189 -4.70 -11.98 -7.78
CA SER A 189 -5.41 -12.81 -6.78
C SER A 189 -6.70 -12.18 -6.23
N GLY A 190 -7.06 -10.97 -6.68
CA GLY A 190 -8.28 -10.26 -6.31
C GLY A 190 -8.13 -9.26 -5.16
N VAL A 191 -6.91 -8.96 -4.74
CA VAL A 191 -6.64 -7.92 -3.73
C VAL A 191 -6.67 -6.54 -4.42
N SER A 192 -7.45 -5.60 -3.86
CA SER A 192 -7.42 -4.20 -4.30
C SER A 192 -6.17 -3.52 -3.75
N ILE A 193 -5.52 -2.68 -4.55
CA ILE A 193 -4.24 -2.07 -4.16
C ILE A 193 -4.27 -0.56 -4.33
N LEU A 194 -3.82 0.17 -3.30
CA LEU A 194 -3.36 1.54 -3.40
C LEU A 194 -1.84 1.54 -3.35
N LEU A 195 -1.20 1.86 -4.47
CA LEU A 195 0.25 1.94 -4.59
C LEU A 195 0.69 3.41 -4.58
N ILE A 196 1.54 3.76 -3.65
CA ILE A 196 2.21 5.05 -3.61
C ILE A 196 3.65 4.87 -4.06
N GLU A 197 4.07 5.68 -5.03
CA GLU A 197 5.43 5.64 -5.57
C GLU A 197 5.92 7.02 -5.99
N GLN A 198 7.24 7.21 -5.86
CA GLN A 198 7.91 8.34 -6.46
C GLN A 198 8.20 8.07 -7.94
N ASN A 199 8.66 6.87 -8.28
CA ASN A 199 8.94 6.48 -9.65
C ASN A 199 7.63 6.28 -10.44
N ALA A 200 7.21 7.35 -11.14
CA ALA A 200 5.97 7.32 -11.91
C ALA A 200 5.96 6.22 -12.99
N ALA A 201 7.10 5.94 -13.65
CA ALA A 201 7.17 4.93 -14.70
C ALA A 201 6.80 3.53 -14.16
N LEU A 202 7.38 3.13 -13.03
CA LEU A 202 7.10 1.83 -12.40
C LEU A 202 5.64 1.74 -11.92
N ALA A 203 5.14 2.79 -11.27
CA ALA A 203 3.78 2.81 -10.75
C ALA A 203 2.72 2.76 -11.86
N LEU A 204 2.94 3.52 -12.94
CA LEU A 204 2.01 3.60 -14.07
C LEU A 204 2.01 2.34 -14.93
N GLU A 205 3.10 1.55 -14.93
CA GLU A 205 3.17 0.27 -15.66
C GLU A 205 2.18 -0.76 -15.10
N VAL A 206 1.99 -0.82 -13.78
CA VAL A 206 1.15 -1.81 -13.12
C VAL A 206 -0.26 -1.32 -12.82
N ALA A 207 -0.48 -0.01 -12.77
CA ALA A 207 -1.76 0.58 -12.38
C ALA A 207 -2.81 0.52 -13.49
N GLN A 208 -4.07 0.44 -13.10
CA GLN A 208 -5.24 0.58 -13.99
C GLN A 208 -5.71 2.03 -14.08
N ARG A 209 -5.45 2.81 -13.04
CA ARG A 209 -5.74 4.25 -12.95
C ARG A 209 -4.73 4.90 -12.00
N ALA A 210 -4.43 6.17 -12.24
CA ALA A 210 -3.49 6.89 -11.41
C ALA A 210 -3.96 8.30 -11.08
N TYR A 211 -3.47 8.77 -9.95
CA TYR A 211 -3.56 10.16 -9.49
C TYR A 211 -2.15 10.74 -9.39
N VAL A 212 -2.01 12.00 -9.70
CA VAL A 212 -0.76 12.75 -9.49
C VAL A 212 -0.99 13.72 -8.33
N ILE A 213 -0.10 13.66 -7.35
CA ILE A 213 -0.15 14.53 -6.17
C ILE A 213 1.05 15.48 -6.18
N GLU A 214 0.80 16.77 -5.97
CA GLU A 214 1.81 17.81 -5.85
C GLU A 214 1.40 18.80 -4.76
N GLY A 215 2.34 19.18 -3.90
CA GLY A 215 2.09 20.14 -2.84
C GLY A 215 0.86 19.85 -1.98
N GLY A 216 0.58 18.58 -1.70
CA GLY A 216 -0.55 18.15 -0.89
C GLY A 216 -1.91 18.16 -1.59
N ARG A 217 -1.96 18.27 -2.92
CA ARG A 217 -3.20 18.29 -3.72
C ARG A 217 -3.13 17.28 -4.85
N ILE A 218 -4.26 16.67 -5.21
CA ILE A 218 -4.35 15.91 -6.45
C ILE A 218 -4.52 16.92 -7.60
N VAL A 219 -3.52 16.93 -8.49
CA VAL A 219 -3.46 17.87 -9.62
C VAL A 219 -4.01 17.27 -10.91
N THR A 220 -3.96 15.95 -11.06
CA THR A 220 -4.54 15.25 -12.22
C THR A 220 -4.86 13.79 -11.89
N THR A 221 -5.72 13.20 -12.66
CA THR A 221 -6.07 11.77 -12.61
C THR A 221 -6.35 11.28 -14.03
N GLY A 222 -6.09 10.02 -14.30
CA GLY A 222 -6.36 9.48 -15.61
C GLY A 222 -5.85 8.06 -15.84
N ASN A 223 -5.92 7.65 -17.10
CA ASN A 223 -5.35 6.41 -17.56
C ASN A 223 -3.81 6.49 -17.50
N PRO A 224 -3.12 5.49 -16.97
CA PRO A 224 -1.66 5.48 -16.85
C PRO A 224 -0.94 5.74 -18.18
N LYS A 225 -1.43 5.17 -19.30
CA LYS A 225 -0.83 5.36 -20.62
C LYS A 225 -0.90 6.82 -21.09
N GLU A 226 -2.01 7.52 -20.79
CA GLU A 226 -2.18 8.93 -21.12
C GLU A 226 -1.29 9.82 -20.24
N LEU A 227 -1.21 9.51 -18.95
CA LEU A 227 -0.36 10.23 -18.00
C LEU A 227 1.12 10.11 -18.37
N MET A 228 1.57 8.94 -18.83
CA MET A 228 2.94 8.71 -19.32
C MET A 228 3.32 9.55 -20.55
N THR A 229 2.36 10.10 -21.29
CA THR A 229 2.65 11.00 -22.42
C THR A 229 2.97 12.44 -21.98
N GLN A 230 2.66 12.80 -20.75
CA GLN A 230 2.86 14.14 -20.22
C GLN A 230 4.31 14.35 -19.76
N PRO A 231 5.06 15.35 -20.31
CA PRO A 231 6.49 15.49 -20.05
C PRO A 231 6.86 15.66 -18.57
N HIS A 232 6.04 16.39 -17.81
CA HIS A 232 6.30 16.64 -16.38
C HIS A 232 6.11 15.40 -15.50
N ILE A 233 5.28 14.43 -15.92
CA ILE A 233 5.09 13.16 -15.21
C ILE A 233 6.24 12.18 -15.52
N ARG A 234 6.85 12.27 -16.70
CA ARG A 234 8.00 11.45 -17.07
C ARG A 234 9.29 11.82 -16.33
N GLN A 235 9.38 13.04 -15.84
CA GLN A 235 10.58 13.57 -15.17
C GLN A 235 10.48 13.47 -13.63
N ALA A 236 9.34 13.12 -13.10
CA ALA A 236 9.09 12.86 -11.67
C ALA A 236 9.40 11.39 -11.33
#